data_92055e70cabb1ecc222cf312c461c067
#
_entry.id   92055e70cabb1ecc222cf312c461c067
#
_cell.length_a   1.000
_cell.length_b   1.000
_cell.length_c   1.000
_cell.angle_alpha   90.00
_cell.angle_beta   90.00
_cell.angle_gamma   90.00
#
_symmetry.space_group_name_H-M   'P 1'
#
loop_
_entity.id
_entity.type
_entity.pdbx_description
1 polymer ?
#
loop_
_entity_poly.entity_id
_entity_poly.type
_entity_poly.pdbx_seq_one_letter_code
_entity_poly.pdbx_strand_id
1 'polypeptide(L)'
;MKIFSDFHHEGLYHSLHLLFEKRLGWELYRPIGLEWFKEGYWAINNQEDTARQFLEIGNEPKDDTIPLNDGHEKGDVYYIQDHHNHSWQKAITLETFKNTKFDVLLASIPQHIKPFQELIDKYQPQAKLIFQMGNHFDITGLPIKNLMASTAPFSFEGNKVFYHQEFDLGTFKPSGNPPEKMITSFINVLDKNGGMVNYYTLENIMPDYQFFSYGGQCRDGSVVGIENMARIMQNSAFGFHVKSGGDGFGHVIHNFMACGRPVIVNYSEYKNQLAGKLLIPDETCIVAEIGDDMSKVAEKIRSLTPLQYEWMCQRALDKFLEEVDYDKEERHIRKFLGDLT
;
A
#
# COMPACT_ATOMS: atom_id res chain seq x y z
N MET A 1 -11.29 -17.64 10.28
CA MET A 1 -9.82 -17.59 10.53
C MET A 1 -9.52 -16.29 11.26
N LYS A 2 -8.63 -16.32 12.25
CA LYS A 2 -8.14 -15.13 12.96
C LYS A 2 -6.69 -14.89 12.62
N ILE A 3 -6.40 -13.68 12.15
CA ILE A 3 -5.08 -13.26 11.69
C ILE A 3 -4.58 -12.14 12.59
N PHE A 4 -3.35 -12.23 13.03
CA PHE A 4 -2.66 -11.16 13.75
C PHE A 4 -1.53 -10.63 12.86
N SER A 5 -1.57 -9.34 12.56
CA SER A 5 -0.57 -8.68 11.71
C SER A 5 0.16 -7.60 12.49
N ASP A 6 1.40 -7.37 12.15
CA ASP A 6 2.06 -6.14 12.56
C ASP A 6 1.37 -4.91 11.94
N PHE A 7 1.65 -3.74 12.49
CA PHE A 7 1.22 -2.47 11.90
C PHE A 7 2.45 -1.68 11.50
N HIS A 8 2.91 -1.93 10.27
CA HIS A 8 4.10 -1.27 9.74
C HIS A 8 3.75 -0.13 8.79
N HIS A 9 2.75 -0.31 7.93
CA HIS A 9 2.38 0.66 6.91
C HIS A 9 0.86 0.70 6.78
N GLU A 10 0.28 1.91 6.88
CA GLU A 10 -1.16 2.13 6.91
C GLU A 10 -1.87 1.59 5.65
N GLY A 11 -1.37 1.94 4.45
CA GLY A 11 -1.94 1.46 3.19
C GLY A 11 -1.88 -0.06 3.02
N LEU A 12 -0.81 -0.70 3.51
CA LEU A 12 -0.73 -2.16 3.52
C LEU A 12 -1.77 -2.76 4.46
N TYR A 13 -1.89 -2.24 5.70
CA TYR A 13 -2.85 -2.76 6.65
C TYR A 13 -4.29 -2.60 6.17
N HIS A 14 -4.61 -1.47 5.53
CA HIS A 14 -5.91 -1.27 4.90
C HIS A 14 -6.18 -2.30 3.80
N SER A 15 -5.20 -2.57 2.94
CA SER A 15 -5.32 -3.63 1.93
C SER A 15 -5.58 -5.01 2.55
N LEU A 16 -4.90 -5.34 3.65
CA LEU A 16 -5.15 -6.58 4.39
C LEU A 16 -6.54 -6.59 5.03
N HIS A 17 -7.03 -5.45 5.52
CA HIS A 17 -8.40 -5.30 6.03
C HIS A 17 -9.44 -5.58 4.93
N LEU A 18 -9.27 -5.00 3.74
CA LEU A 18 -10.16 -5.27 2.61
C LEU A 18 -10.13 -6.76 2.22
N LEU A 19 -8.96 -7.33 2.09
CA LEU A 19 -8.79 -8.74 1.76
C LEU A 19 -9.39 -9.66 2.82
N PHE A 20 -8.94 -9.55 4.07
CA PHE A 20 -9.29 -10.53 5.10
C PHE A 20 -10.67 -10.31 5.68
N GLU A 21 -11.05 -9.08 6.02
CA GLU A 21 -12.32 -8.83 6.68
C GLU A 21 -13.48 -8.62 5.69
N LYS A 22 -13.28 -7.84 4.63
CA LYS A 22 -14.37 -7.54 3.70
C LYS A 22 -14.59 -8.66 2.68
N ARG A 23 -13.53 -9.20 2.11
CA ARG A 23 -13.63 -10.21 1.05
C ARG A 23 -13.69 -11.64 1.59
N LEU A 24 -12.77 -12.01 2.48
CA LEU A 24 -12.69 -13.37 3.01
C LEU A 24 -13.61 -13.65 4.20
N GLY A 25 -14.12 -12.60 4.88
CA GLY A 25 -14.97 -12.73 6.07
C GLY A 25 -14.21 -13.27 7.29
N TRP A 26 -12.89 -13.00 7.37
CA TRP A 26 -12.03 -13.39 8.49
C TRP A 26 -11.82 -12.22 9.44
N GLU A 27 -11.07 -12.44 10.50
CA GLU A 27 -10.80 -11.42 11.50
C GLU A 27 -9.32 -11.02 11.43
N LEU A 28 -9.05 -9.71 11.31
CA LEU A 28 -7.71 -9.14 11.30
C LEU A 28 -7.48 -8.30 12.55
N TYR A 29 -6.39 -8.57 13.26
CA TYR A 29 -6.00 -7.89 14.48
C TYR A 29 -4.59 -7.33 14.37
N ARG A 30 -4.31 -6.26 15.13
CA ARG A 30 -3.00 -5.66 15.27
C ARG A 30 -2.67 -5.39 16.74
N PRO A 31 -1.39 -5.14 17.08
CA PRO A 31 -1.01 -4.80 18.44
C PRO A 31 -1.46 -3.39 18.84
N ILE A 32 -1.76 -3.23 20.15
CA ILE A 32 -1.91 -1.96 20.85
C ILE A 32 -1.32 -2.08 22.25
N GLY A 33 -0.66 -1.00 22.71
CA GLY A 33 -0.13 -0.91 24.07
C GLY A 33 1.39 -1.03 24.15
N LEU A 34 1.92 -0.53 25.26
CA LEU A 34 3.37 -0.45 25.50
C LEU A 34 4.04 -1.77 25.81
N GLU A 35 3.28 -2.73 26.32
CA GLU A 35 3.78 -4.05 26.67
C GLU A 35 4.41 -4.78 25.49
N TRP A 36 3.93 -4.53 24.27
CA TRP A 36 4.50 -5.06 23.04
C TRP A 36 5.95 -4.59 22.82
N PHE A 37 6.24 -3.34 23.19
CA PHE A 37 7.59 -2.77 23.11
C PHE A 37 8.49 -3.27 24.24
N LYS A 38 7.97 -3.35 25.46
CA LYS A 38 8.73 -3.78 26.64
C LYS A 38 9.23 -5.22 26.51
N GLU A 39 8.44 -6.08 25.87
CA GLU A 39 8.78 -7.47 25.61
C GLU A 39 9.67 -7.63 24.35
N GLY A 40 10.01 -6.53 23.66
CA GLY A 40 10.89 -6.56 22.47
C GLY A 40 10.22 -7.12 21.19
N TYR A 41 8.91 -7.29 21.20
CA TYR A 41 8.16 -7.85 20.06
C TYR A 41 7.87 -6.85 18.95
N TRP A 42 8.27 -5.62 19.13
CA TRP A 42 8.00 -4.55 18.20
C TRP A 42 9.24 -3.73 17.91
N ALA A 43 10.03 -4.15 16.93
CA ALA A 43 11.19 -3.40 16.47
C ALA A 43 10.78 -2.61 15.20
N ILE A 44 10.50 -1.32 15.35
CA ILE A 44 10.27 -0.42 14.24
C ILE A 44 11.45 0.53 14.08
N ASN A 45 11.81 0.84 12.84
CA ASN A 45 12.92 1.72 12.52
C ASN A 45 12.75 3.17 13.02
N ASN A 46 11.55 3.59 13.42
CA ASN A 46 11.23 4.88 14.05
C ASN A 46 10.59 4.66 15.42
N GLN A 47 11.35 4.10 16.35
CA GLN A 47 10.86 3.68 17.66
C GLN A 47 10.20 4.79 18.48
N GLU A 48 10.69 6.05 18.40
CA GLU A 48 10.15 7.14 19.21
C GLU A 48 8.78 7.64 18.74
N ASP A 49 8.57 7.85 17.46
CA ASP A 49 7.30 8.37 16.95
C ASP A 49 6.20 7.32 16.97
N THR A 50 6.54 6.08 16.69
CA THR A 50 5.58 4.99 16.75
C THR A 50 5.28 4.60 18.20
N ALA A 51 6.28 4.59 19.09
CA ALA A 51 6.06 4.41 20.51
C ALA A 51 5.17 5.54 21.09
N ARG A 52 5.36 6.78 20.62
CA ARG A 52 4.52 7.91 21.02
C ARG A 52 3.09 7.76 20.52
N GLN A 53 2.87 7.37 19.26
CA GLN A 53 1.53 7.07 18.75
C GLN A 53 0.85 5.95 19.53
N PHE A 54 1.58 4.89 19.85
CA PHE A 54 1.04 3.79 20.67
C PHE A 54 0.85 4.20 22.13
N LEU A 55 1.70 5.09 22.67
CA LEU A 55 1.51 5.70 23.98
C LEU A 55 0.26 6.58 24.06
N GLU A 56 0.06 7.40 23.06
CA GLU A 56 -1.11 8.27 22.96
C GLU A 56 -2.40 7.46 22.80
N ILE A 57 -2.36 6.39 22.02
CA ILE A 57 -3.49 5.47 21.83
C ILE A 57 -3.66 4.52 23.03
N GLY A 58 -2.56 4.09 23.67
CA GLY A 58 -2.58 3.08 24.75
C GLY A 58 -2.75 3.63 26.16
N ASN A 59 -2.51 4.92 26.39
CA ASN A 59 -2.53 5.47 27.74
C ASN A 59 -3.87 6.02 28.23
N GLU A 60 -4.77 6.35 27.34
CA GLU A 60 -6.15 6.66 27.73
C GLU A 60 -7.05 6.66 26.49
N PRO A 61 -8.03 5.76 26.41
CA PRO A 61 -9.19 6.03 25.57
C PRO A 61 -10.01 7.15 26.23
N LYS A 62 -9.45 8.36 26.24
CA LYS A 62 -10.15 9.57 26.75
C LYS A 62 -10.94 10.23 25.66
N ASP A 63 -10.76 9.78 24.43
CA ASP A 63 -11.47 10.32 23.30
C ASP A 63 -12.56 9.34 22.89
N ASP A 64 -13.77 9.83 22.76
CA ASP A 64 -14.94 9.12 22.23
C ASP A 64 -14.71 8.53 20.81
N THR A 65 -13.53 8.73 20.26
CA THR A 65 -13.10 8.25 18.93
C THR A 65 -12.58 6.80 18.92
N ILE A 66 -12.38 6.15 20.09
CA ILE A 66 -12.05 4.73 20.17
C ILE A 66 -13.22 4.02 20.86
N PRO A 67 -14.27 3.63 20.12
CA PRO A 67 -15.33 2.86 20.72
C PRO A 67 -14.78 1.51 21.16
N LEU A 68 -14.91 1.21 22.45
CA LEU A 68 -14.83 -0.15 22.92
C LEU A 68 -15.94 -0.94 22.25
N ASN A 69 -15.67 -2.15 21.85
CA ASN A 69 -16.70 -3.03 21.31
C ASN A 69 -17.66 -3.42 22.41
N ASP A 70 -18.81 -2.75 22.50
CA ASP A 70 -19.86 -2.97 23.49
C ASP A 70 -20.41 -4.41 23.50
N GLY A 71 -20.12 -5.20 22.47
CA GLY A 71 -20.55 -6.59 22.34
C GLY A 71 -19.63 -7.61 23.02
N HIS A 72 -18.45 -7.24 23.50
CA HIS A 72 -17.52 -8.15 24.14
C HIS A 72 -17.22 -7.77 25.59
N GLU A 73 -18.03 -8.26 26.50
CA GLU A 73 -17.79 -8.21 27.95
C GLU A 73 -16.46 -8.85 28.42
N LYS A 74 -15.62 -9.30 27.51
CA LYS A 74 -14.34 -9.96 27.77
C LYS A 74 -13.17 -9.24 27.13
N GLY A 75 -13.18 -7.98 27.04
CA GLY A 75 -11.99 -7.37 26.95
C GLY A 75 -11.55 -6.61 25.74
N ASP A 76 -10.71 -6.12 25.86
CA ASP A 76 -9.53 -5.48 25.34
C ASP A 76 -9.36 -5.52 23.79
N VAL A 77 -10.43 -5.55 23.01
CA VAL A 77 -10.41 -5.24 21.59
C VAL A 77 -10.76 -3.78 21.42
N TYR A 78 -9.80 -3.02 20.93
CA TYR A 78 -9.94 -1.60 20.64
C TYR A 78 -10.21 -1.42 19.15
N TYR A 79 -11.21 -0.61 18.80
CA TYR A 79 -11.47 -0.23 17.43
C TYR A 79 -10.85 1.14 17.18
N ILE A 80 -9.82 1.16 16.35
CA ILE A 80 -9.09 2.38 15.98
C ILE A 80 -9.57 2.83 14.62
N GLN A 81 -10.05 4.06 14.53
CA GLN A 81 -10.49 4.62 13.26
C GLN A 81 -9.30 4.99 12.39
N ASP A 82 -9.27 4.41 11.20
CA ASP A 82 -8.42 4.85 10.12
C ASP A 82 -9.15 5.99 9.37
N HIS A 83 -8.83 7.21 9.69
CA HIS A 83 -9.47 8.40 9.09
C HIS A 83 -9.16 8.57 7.61
N HIS A 84 -8.05 8.02 7.13
CA HIS A 84 -7.68 8.10 5.72
C HIS A 84 -8.54 7.15 4.86
N ASN A 85 -8.73 5.93 5.33
CA ASN A 85 -9.44 4.87 4.61
C ASN A 85 -10.88 4.66 5.08
N HIS A 86 -11.36 5.46 6.05
CA HIS A 86 -12.70 5.33 6.65
C HIS A 86 -13.02 3.92 7.14
N SER A 87 -12.03 3.24 7.69
CA SER A 87 -12.16 1.88 8.21
C SER A 87 -11.85 1.79 9.69
N TRP A 88 -12.28 0.70 10.30
CA TRP A 88 -12.02 0.39 11.71
C TRP A 88 -11.04 -0.76 11.81
N GLN A 89 -9.98 -0.57 12.59
CA GLN A 89 -8.93 -1.55 12.83
C GLN A 89 -9.11 -2.14 14.22
N LYS A 90 -9.09 -3.47 14.33
CA LYS A 90 -9.14 -4.17 15.63
C LYS A 90 -7.73 -4.26 16.19
N ALA A 91 -7.50 -3.60 17.32
CA ALA A 91 -6.22 -3.60 18.02
C ALA A 91 -6.37 -4.28 19.39
N ILE A 92 -5.37 -5.04 19.79
CA ILE A 92 -5.40 -5.84 21.04
C ILE A 92 -4.11 -5.71 21.84
N THR A 93 -4.26 -5.83 23.17
CA THR A 93 -3.13 -5.90 24.09
C THR A 93 -2.40 -7.25 23.98
N LEU A 94 -1.19 -7.32 24.53
CA LEU A 94 -0.45 -8.59 24.60
C LEU A 94 -1.18 -9.62 25.46
N GLU A 95 -1.88 -9.19 26.51
CA GLU A 95 -2.67 -10.10 27.34
C GLU A 95 -3.86 -10.69 26.58
N THR A 96 -4.58 -9.89 25.82
CA THR A 96 -5.64 -10.37 24.93
C THR A 96 -5.11 -11.32 23.86
N PHE A 97 -3.93 -11.00 23.29
CA PHE A 97 -3.26 -11.89 22.32
C PHE A 97 -2.96 -13.26 22.93
N LYS A 98 -2.44 -13.32 24.16
CA LYS A 98 -2.16 -14.60 24.84
C LYS A 98 -3.40 -15.46 25.04
N ASN A 99 -4.54 -14.82 25.27
CA ASN A 99 -5.83 -15.49 25.56
C ASN A 99 -6.68 -15.74 24.30
N THR A 100 -6.28 -15.21 23.15
CA THR A 100 -6.98 -15.39 21.87
C THR A 100 -6.23 -16.41 21.01
N LYS A 101 -6.94 -17.34 20.40
CA LYS A 101 -6.36 -18.25 19.42
C LYS A 101 -6.26 -17.57 18.05
N PHE A 102 -5.04 -17.57 17.48
CA PHE A 102 -4.78 -17.11 16.12
C PHE A 102 -4.41 -18.28 15.22
N ASP A 103 -4.86 -18.24 13.97
CA ASP A 103 -4.50 -19.23 12.94
C ASP A 103 -3.20 -18.81 12.22
N VAL A 104 -3.02 -17.50 12.05
CA VAL A 104 -1.90 -16.91 11.30
C VAL A 104 -1.35 -15.69 12.05
N LEU A 105 -0.01 -15.61 12.12
CA LEU A 105 0.72 -14.40 12.41
C LEU A 105 1.42 -13.91 11.13
N LEU A 106 1.19 -12.64 10.78
CA LEU A 106 1.62 -12.06 9.51
C LEU A 106 2.61 -10.93 9.79
N ALA A 107 3.89 -11.17 9.49
CA ALA A 107 4.96 -10.18 9.61
C ALA A 107 5.13 -9.44 8.28
N SER A 108 5.16 -8.11 8.28
CA SER A 108 5.28 -7.28 7.06
C SER A 108 6.67 -6.68 6.82
N ILE A 109 7.58 -6.83 7.78
CA ILE A 109 9.00 -6.47 7.61
C ILE A 109 9.91 -7.58 8.15
N PRO A 110 11.13 -7.72 7.62
CA PRO A 110 12.06 -8.78 8.04
C PRO A 110 12.36 -8.78 9.53
N GLN A 111 12.41 -7.60 10.16
CA GLN A 111 12.69 -7.43 11.58
C GLN A 111 11.64 -8.08 12.48
N HIS A 112 10.39 -8.23 12.01
CA HIS A 112 9.31 -8.83 12.79
C HIS A 112 9.21 -10.36 12.67
N ILE A 113 9.95 -10.98 11.76
CA ILE A 113 9.91 -12.44 11.55
C ILE A 113 10.30 -13.18 12.82
N LYS A 114 11.48 -12.83 13.41
CA LYS A 114 11.96 -13.48 14.62
C LYS A 114 11.05 -13.22 15.83
N PRO A 115 10.69 -11.96 16.16
CA PRO A 115 9.73 -11.69 17.23
C PRO A 115 8.39 -12.44 17.06
N PHE A 116 7.86 -12.52 15.87
CA PHE A 116 6.60 -13.23 15.63
C PHE A 116 6.74 -14.74 15.76
N GLN A 117 7.88 -15.32 15.38
CA GLN A 117 8.16 -16.72 15.65
C GLN A 117 8.23 -17.00 17.17
N GLU A 118 8.86 -16.12 17.95
CA GLU A 118 8.92 -16.21 19.41
C GLU A 118 7.53 -16.13 20.06
N LEU A 119 6.63 -15.27 19.53
CA LEU A 119 5.24 -15.20 19.98
C LEU A 119 4.46 -16.51 19.66
N ILE A 120 4.69 -17.09 18.49
CA ILE A 120 4.13 -18.39 18.12
C ILE A 120 4.59 -19.46 19.09
N ASP A 121 5.90 -19.60 19.27
CA ASP A 121 6.49 -20.66 20.09
C ASP A 121 6.00 -20.57 21.55
N LYS A 122 5.81 -19.36 22.05
CA LYS A 122 5.48 -19.12 23.46
C LYS A 122 3.95 -19.16 23.75
N TYR A 123 3.14 -18.62 22.85
CA TYR A 123 1.72 -18.38 23.12
C TYR A 123 0.74 -18.95 22.09
N GLN A 124 1.19 -19.19 20.86
CA GLN A 124 0.31 -19.55 19.74
C GLN A 124 0.88 -20.76 18.93
N PRO A 125 1.22 -21.90 19.58
CA PRO A 125 1.99 -22.97 18.92
C PRO A 125 1.28 -23.60 17.70
N GLN A 126 -0.03 -23.39 17.54
CA GLN A 126 -0.80 -23.83 16.38
C GLN A 126 -0.77 -22.85 15.20
N ALA A 127 -0.42 -21.58 15.44
CA ALA A 127 -0.43 -20.55 14.41
C ALA A 127 0.70 -20.72 13.38
N LYS A 128 0.47 -20.25 12.17
CA LYS A 128 1.47 -20.24 11.09
C LYS A 128 2.04 -18.86 10.91
N LEU A 129 3.38 -18.78 10.84
CA LEU A 129 4.05 -17.55 10.44
C LEU A 129 4.01 -17.40 8.94
N ILE A 130 3.57 -16.24 8.48
CA ILE A 130 3.63 -15.81 7.09
C ILE A 130 4.41 -14.49 7.02
N PHE A 131 5.34 -14.41 6.09
CA PHE A 131 5.95 -13.14 5.73
C PHE A 131 5.16 -12.50 4.59
N GLN A 132 4.58 -11.31 4.86
CA GLN A 132 3.93 -10.51 3.85
C GLN A 132 4.93 -9.49 3.31
N MET A 133 5.29 -9.60 2.05
CA MET A 133 6.27 -8.75 1.40
C MET A 133 5.58 -7.72 0.51
N GLY A 134 5.47 -6.48 1.02
CA GLY A 134 4.88 -5.34 0.29
C GLY A 134 5.91 -4.44 -0.37
N ASN A 135 7.16 -4.50 0.07
CA ASN A 135 8.30 -3.77 -0.48
C ASN A 135 9.40 -4.73 -0.94
N HIS A 136 10.44 -4.18 -1.58
CA HIS A 136 11.63 -4.96 -1.91
C HIS A 136 12.47 -5.19 -0.67
N PHE A 137 12.58 -6.46 -0.27
CA PHE A 137 13.49 -6.89 0.78
C PHE A 137 14.37 -8.02 0.26
N ASP A 138 15.63 -8.03 0.68
CA ASP A 138 16.45 -9.22 0.57
C ASP A 138 15.97 -10.23 1.63
N ILE A 139 15.41 -11.33 1.15
CA ILE A 139 14.90 -12.42 2.00
C ILE A 139 15.88 -13.61 2.08
N THR A 140 17.07 -13.46 1.50
CA THR A 140 18.10 -14.50 1.52
C THR A 140 18.50 -14.81 2.97
N GLY A 141 18.39 -16.09 3.34
CA GLY A 141 18.73 -16.55 4.69
C GLY A 141 17.71 -16.24 5.79
N LEU A 142 16.58 -15.60 5.47
CA LEU A 142 15.49 -15.44 6.43
C LEU A 142 14.79 -16.78 6.69
N PRO A 143 14.44 -17.11 7.95
CA PRO A 143 13.81 -18.37 8.32
C PRO A 143 12.32 -18.40 8.01
N ILE A 144 11.93 -18.02 6.79
CA ILE A 144 10.53 -18.00 6.33
C ILE A 144 10.20 -19.26 5.51
N LYS A 145 9.02 -19.79 5.75
CA LYS A 145 8.48 -20.96 5.01
C LYS A 145 7.27 -20.59 4.16
N ASN A 146 6.56 -19.55 4.53
CA ASN A 146 5.33 -19.11 3.89
C ASN A 146 5.42 -17.63 3.52
N LEU A 147 5.13 -17.30 2.27
CA LEU A 147 5.28 -15.97 1.71
C LEU A 147 3.99 -15.51 1.02
N MET A 148 3.49 -14.34 1.40
CA MET A 148 2.53 -13.57 0.62
C MET A 148 3.26 -12.35 0.04
N ALA A 149 3.35 -12.22 -1.28
CA ALA A 149 4.10 -11.12 -1.88
C ALA A 149 3.25 -10.33 -2.86
N SER A 150 3.29 -9.00 -2.69
CA SER A 150 2.67 -8.03 -3.58
C SER A 150 3.72 -7.18 -4.32
N THR A 151 4.86 -7.77 -4.60
CA THR A 151 5.99 -7.17 -5.35
C THR A 151 6.25 -7.95 -6.63
N ALA A 152 7.48 -7.96 -7.11
CA ALA A 152 7.87 -8.78 -8.25
C ALA A 152 7.73 -10.28 -7.96
N PRO A 153 7.27 -11.08 -8.91
CA PRO A 153 7.41 -12.52 -8.84
C PRO A 153 8.90 -12.90 -8.82
N PHE A 154 9.29 -13.73 -7.85
CA PHE A 154 10.66 -14.22 -7.72
C PHE A 154 10.69 -15.68 -7.28
N SER A 155 11.85 -16.33 -7.36
CA SER A 155 12.02 -17.69 -6.90
C SER A 155 12.00 -17.73 -5.36
N PHE A 156 11.18 -18.61 -4.81
CA PHE A 156 11.10 -18.91 -3.40
C PHE A 156 10.79 -20.39 -3.21
N GLU A 157 11.56 -21.09 -2.40
CA GLU A 157 11.45 -22.55 -2.25
C GLU A 157 10.29 -22.99 -1.34
N GLY A 158 9.79 -22.09 -0.47
CA GLY A 158 8.65 -22.34 0.41
C GLY A 158 7.30 -22.18 -0.26
N ASN A 159 6.24 -22.24 0.54
CA ASN A 159 4.88 -21.95 0.09
C ASN A 159 4.76 -20.45 -0.23
N LYS A 160 4.18 -20.12 -1.37
CA LYS A 160 4.05 -18.73 -1.80
C LYS A 160 2.75 -18.45 -2.51
N VAL A 161 2.29 -17.20 -2.36
CA VAL A 161 1.24 -16.61 -3.18
C VAL A 161 1.64 -15.19 -3.56
N PHE A 162 1.41 -14.81 -4.82
CA PHE A 162 1.56 -13.44 -5.30
C PHE A 162 0.17 -12.85 -5.48
N TYR A 163 0.00 -11.59 -5.06
CA TYR A 163 -1.29 -10.91 -5.07
C TYR A 163 -1.12 -9.41 -5.21
N HIS A 164 -2.15 -8.71 -5.67
CA HIS A 164 -2.20 -7.25 -5.64
C HIS A 164 -2.78 -6.78 -4.29
N GLN A 165 -2.19 -5.72 -3.73
CA GLN A 165 -2.77 -5.09 -2.55
C GLN A 165 -4.10 -4.46 -2.92
N GLU A 166 -5.16 -4.88 -2.23
CA GLU A 166 -6.52 -4.42 -2.51
C GLU A 166 -6.71 -2.97 -2.06
N PHE A 167 -7.47 -2.21 -2.84
CA PHE A 167 -7.95 -0.88 -2.53
C PHE A 167 -9.37 -0.70 -3.07
N ASP A 168 -10.08 0.34 -2.63
CA ASP A 168 -11.49 0.54 -2.97
C ASP A 168 -11.68 0.97 -4.43
N LEU A 169 -12.07 0.04 -5.28
CA LEU A 169 -12.42 0.29 -6.69
C LEU A 169 -13.74 1.06 -6.85
N GLY A 170 -14.55 1.18 -5.79
CA GLY A 170 -15.72 2.05 -5.80
C GLY A 170 -15.33 3.53 -5.77
N THR A 171 -14.20 3.82 -5.13
CA THR A 171 -13.63 5.18 -5.00
C THR A 171 -12.63 5.46 -6.13
N PHE A 172 -11.66 4.58 -6.37
CA PHE A 172 -10.68 4.70 -7.45
C PHE A 172 -11.24 4.12 -8.75
N LYS A 173 -11.93 4.95 -9.50
CA LYS A 173 -12.56 4.61 -10.81
C LYS A 173 -12.60 5.85 -11.71
N PRO A 174 -12.83 5.71 -13.01
CA PRO A 174 -13.03 6.86 -13.88
C PRO A 174 -14.17 7.76 -13.41
N SER A 175 -13.97 9.08 -13.43
CA SER A 175 -15.00 10.06 -13.03
C SER A 175 -16.06 10.30 -14.10
N GLY A 176 -15.80 9.89 -15.36
CA GLY A 176 -16.61 10.24 -16.51
C GLY A 176 -16.39 11.66 -17.04
N ASN A 177 -15.67 12.50 -16.30
CA ASN A 177 -15.31 13.85 -16.73
C ASN A 177 -13.92 13.88 -17.39
N PRO A 178 -13.70 14.75 -18.39
CA PRO A 178 -12.36 14.96 -18.92
C PRO A 178 -11.45 15.50 -17.82
N PRO A 179 -10.18 15.11 -17.78
CA PRO A 179 -9.24 15.62 -16.80
C PRO A 179 -8.89 17.09 -17.09
N GLU A 180 -8.44 17.76 -16.05
CA GLU A 180 -7.81 19.06 -16.15
C GLU A 180 -6.37 18.91 -16.69
N LYS A 181 -5.81 19.99 -17.24
CA LYS A 181 -4.37 20.02 -17.56
C LYS A 181 -3.53 20.06 -16.28
N MET A 182 -3.51 18.94 -15.58
CA MET A 182 -2.89 18.79 -14.28
C MET A 182 -2.00 17.55 -14.23
N ILE A 183 -0.82 17.70 -13.66
CA ILE A 183 0.12 16.61 -13.39
C ILE A 183 0.33 16.54 -11.89
N THR A 184 0.00 15.42 -11.27
CA THR A 184 0.09 15.27 -9.80
C THR A 184 1.03 14.16 -9.39
N SER A 185 1.80 14.43 -8.32
CA SER A 185 2.66 13.45 -7.65
C SER A 185 2.11 13.15 -6.25
N PHE A 186 2.20 11.87 -5.86
CA PHE A 186 1.94 11.39 -4.49
C PHE A 186 3.18 10.69 -3.91
N ILE A 187 4.36 11.19 -4.26
CA ILE A 187 5.63 10.68 -3.72
C ILE A 187 5.93 11.41 -2.42
N ASN A 188 5.87 10.69 -1.29
CA ASN A 188 6.31 11.26 -0.01
C ASN A 188 7.76 11.77 -0.11
N VAL A 189 8.00 12.95 0.49
CA VAL A 189 9.34 13.56 0.54
C VAL A 189 9.95 13.73 -0.86
N LEU A 190 9.15 14.18 -1.83
CA LEU A 190 9.58 14.37 -3.22
C LEU A 190 10.88 15.18 -3.32
N ASP A 191 11.03 16.23 -2.51
CA ASP A 191 12.21 17.12 -2.52
C ASP A 191 13.52 16.44 -2.09
N LYS A 192 13.44 15.23 -1.51
CA LYS A 192 14.61 14.41 -1.18
C LYS A 192 14.73 13.17 -2.05
N ASN A 193 13.82 13.00 -3.00
CA ASN A 193 13.79 11.86 -3.92
C ASN A 193 14.53 12.19 -5.22
N GLY A 194 15.14 11.18 -5.84
CA GLY A 194 15.85 11.34 -7.12
C GLY A 194 14.99 11.88 -8.26
N GLY A 195 13.65 11.71 -8.20
CA GLY A 195 12.70 12.23 -9.19
C GLY A 195 12.38 13.72 -9.09
N MET A 196 12.85 14.40 -8.03
CA MET A 196 12.58 15.83 -7.80
C MET A 196 13.01 16.69 -8.98
N VAL A 197 14.21 16.48 -9.49
CA VAL A 197 14.77 17.28 -10.60
C VAL A 197 13.91 17.10 -11.86
N ASN A 198 13.49 15.88 -12.15
CA ASN A 198 12.60 15.58 -13.27
C ASN A 198 11.25 16.33 -13.12
N TYR A 199 10.67 16.29 -11.92
CA TYR A 199 9.39 16.93 -11.65
C TYR A 199 9.42 18.45 -11.85
N TYR A 200 10.34 19.15 -11.19
CA TYR A 200 10.43 20.60 -11.27
C TYR A 200 10.93 21.08 -12.64
N THR A 201 11.78 20.29 -13.32
CA THR A 201 12.16 20.60 -14.70
C THR A 201 10.96 20.51 -15.63
N LEU A 202 10.14 19.47 -15.50
CA LEU A 202 8.94 19.31 -16.31
C LEU A 202 7.92 20.44 -16.03
N GLU A 203 7.73 20.81 -14.78
CA GLU A 203 6.87 21.95 -14.36
C GLU A 203 7.30 23.24 -15.05
N ASN A 204 8.60 23.56 -15.02
CA ASN A 204 9.13 24.77 -15.64
C ASN A 204 8.96 24.80 -17.17
N ILE A 205 9.05 23.65 -17.81
CA ILE A 205 8.93 23.53 -19.28
C ILE A 205 7.47 23.56 -19.72
N MET A 206 6.52 23.15 -18.84
CA MET A 206 5.10 23.00 -19.15
C MET A 206 4.20 24.00 -18.37
N PRO A 207 4.36 25.33 -18.59
CA PRO A 207 3.57 26.32 -17.85
C PRO A 207 2.07 26.32 -18.19
N ASP A 208 1.66 25.57 -19.20
CA ASP A 208 0.28 25.35 -19.58
C ASP A 208 -0.39 24.19 -18.80
N TYR A 209 0.37 23.48 -17.93
CA TYR A 209 -0.12 22.51 -16.98
C TYR A 209 0.03 23.01 -15.56
N GLN A 210 -0.89 22.58 -14.69
CA GLN A 210 -0.76 22.75 -13.25
C GLN A 210 -0.02 21.54 -12.65
N PHE A 211 0.86 21.81 -11.69
CA PHE A 211 1.65 20.77 -11.03
C PHE A 211 1.40 20.79 -9.54
N PHE A 212 1.05 19.65 -8.97
CA PHE A 212 0.85 19.45 -7.54
C PHE A 212 1.66 18.26 -7.04
N SER A 213 2.33 18.43 -5.90
CA SER A 213 3.07 17.39 -5.20
C SER A 213 2.49 17.17 -3.81
N TYR A 214 1.84 16.04 -3.61
CA TYR A 214 1.20 15.67 -2.35
C TYR A 214 1.99 14.58 -1.62
N GLY A 215 1.97 14.64 -0.29
CA GLY A 215 2.62 13.69 0.59
C GLY A 215 3.34 14.35 1.75
N GLY A 216 3.90 13.55 2.65
CA GLY A 216 4.69 14.06 3.76
C GLY A 216 5.87 14.91 3.27
N GLN A 217 6.01 16.14 3.79
CA GLN A 217 7.06 17.10 3.41
C GLN A 217 7.06 17.50 1.93
N CYS A 218 5.94 17.38 1.24
CA CYS A 218 5.78 17.88 -0.12
C CYS A 218 5.21 19.30 -0.13
N ARG A 219 5.43 20.02 -1.25
CA ARG A 219 5.02 21.43 -1.41
C ARG A 219 3.53 21.68 -1.12
N ASP A 220 2.67 20.79 -1.61
CA ASP A 220 1.22 20.96 -1.53
C ASP A 220 0.58 20.19 -0.37
N GLY A 221 1.43 19.67 0.55
CA GLY A 221 1.01 18.99 1.78
C GLY A 221 0.45 17.60 1.58
N SER A 222 -0.20 17.07 2.62
CA SER A 222 -0.79 15.73 2.60
C SER A 222 -2.27 15.78 2.25
N VAL A 223 -2.74 14.79 1.50
CA VAL A 223 -4.16 14.60 1.21
C VAL A 223 -4.74 13.62 2.23
N VAL A 224 -5.78 14.05 2.94
CA VAL A 224 -6.50 13.20 3.89
C VAL A 224 -7.78 12.68 3.24
N GLY A 225 -8.02 11.38 3.40
CA GLY A 225 -9.18 10.67 2.85
C GLY A 225 -8.98 10.17 1.42
N ILE A 226 -9.33 8.90 1.22
CA ILE A 226 -9.18 8.23 -0.09
C ILE A 226 -10.05 8.87 -1.17
N GLU A 227 -11.22 9.42 -0.82
CA GLU A 227 -12.09 10.12 -1.78
C GLU A 227 -11.44 11.39 -2.32
N ASN A 228 -10.75 12.14 -1.46
CA ASN A 228 -10.00 13.33 -1.89
C ASN A 228 -8.84 12.93 -2.78
N MET A 229 -8.11 11.88 -2.41
CA MET A 229 -7.01 11.35 -3.23
C MET A 229 -7.52 10.89 -4.60
N ALA A 230 -8.58 10.09 -4.64
CA ALA A 230 -9.16 9.61 -5.88
C ALA A 230 -9.67 10.77 -6.76
N ARG A 231 -10.33 11.78 -6.17
CA ARG A 231 -10.81 12.96 -6.91
C ARG A 231 -9.65 13.74 -7.55
N ILE A 232 -8.54 13.90 -6.86
CA ILE A 232 -7.35 14.54 -7.43
C ILE A 232 -6.79 13.69 -8.57
N MET A 233 -6.65 12.37 -8.38
CA MET A 233 -6.17 11.47 -9.44
C MET A 233 -7.10 11.49 -10.66
N GLN A 234 -8.41 11.43 -10.45
CA GLN A 234 -9.42 11.49 -11.51
C GLN A 234 -9.36 12.78 -12.33
N ASN A 235 -9.04 13.91 -11.69
CA ASN A 235 -8.93 15.20 -12.34
C ASN A 235 -7.58 15.44 -13.01
N SER A 236 -6.55 14.67 -12.67
CA SER A 236 -5.22 14.79 -13.25
C SER A 236 -5.17 14.24 -14.68
N ALA A 237 -4.49 14.93 -15.58
CA ALA A 237 -4.17 14.36 -16.89
C ALA A 237 -3.16 13.21 -16.75
N PHE A 238 -2.16 13.38 -15.88
CA PHE A 238 -1.14 12.37 -15.66
C PHE A 238 -0.79 12.29 -14.16
N GLY A 239 -0.53 11.07 -13.69
CA GLY A 239 0.21 10.86 -12.44
C GLY A 239 1.71 10.98 -12.70
N PHE A 240 2.44 11.67 -11.82
CA PHE A 240 3.89 11.69 -11.85
C PHE A 240 4.45 10.77 -10.78
N HIS A 241 5.14 9.71 -11.19
CA HIS A 241 5.68 8.71 -10.26
C HIS A 241 7.10 8.27 -10.66
N VAL A 242 7.99 9.25 -10.83
CA VAL A 242 9.44 9.04 -11.00
C VAL A 242 10.07 9.04 -9.62
N LYS A 243 10.44 7.87 -9.12
CA LYS A 243 10.91 7.66 -7.76
C LYS A 243 12.17 6.79 -7.72
N SER A 244 13.22 7.29 -7.07
CA SER A 244 14.46 6.52 -6.90
C SER A 244 14.19 5.25 -6.08
N GLY A 245 14.66 4.11 -6.58
CA GLY A 245 14.43 2.80 -5.97
C GLY A 245 13.02 2.24 -6.14
N GLY A 246 12.12 2.99 -6.79
CA GLY A 246 10.73 2.57 -7.00
C GLY A 246 9.93 2.38 -5.71
N ASP A 247 8.84 1.66 -5.81
CA ASP A 247 8.01 1.15 -4.71
C ASP A 247 7.90 -0.37 -4.82
N GLY A 248 7.64 -1.06 -3.71
CA GLY A 248 7.38 -2.49 -3.75
C GLY A 248 6.15 -2.84 -4.57
N PHE A 249 4.97 -2.43 -4.10
CA PHE A 249 3.71 -2.67 -4.82
C PHE A 249 3.42 -1.58 -5.86
N GLY A 250 3.65 -0.31 -5.52
CA GLY A 250 3.33 0.83 -6.41
C GLY A 250 1.86 1.24 -6.37
N HIS A 251 1.30 1.44 -5.18
CA HIS A 251 -0.10 1.87 -5.00
C HIS A 251 -0.50 3.04 -5.88
N VAL A 252 0.34 4.07 -5.97
CA VAL A 252 0.06 5.28 -6.76
C VAL A 252 -0.17 4.96 -8.22
N ILE A 253 0.66 4.06 -8.81
CA ILE A 253 0.50 3.62 -10.19
C ILE A 253 -0.83 2.89 -10.38
N HIS A 254 -1.13 1.93 -9.51
CA HIS A 254 -2.38 1.17 -9.57
C HIS A 254 -3.62 2.07 -9.46
N ASN A 255 -3.59 3.02 -8.51
CA ASN A 255 -4.71 3.93 -8.26
C ASN A 255 -4.96 4.87 -9.45
N PHE A 256 -3.91 5.45 -10.05
CA PHE A 256 -4.06 6.26 -11.25
C PHE A 256 -4.63 5.46 -12.42
N MET A 257 -4.14 4.26 -12.65
CA MET A 257 -4.60 3.43 -13.75
C MET A 257 -6.03 2.91 -13.54
N ALA A 258 -6.42 2.61 -12.29
CA ALA A 258 -7.80 2.32 -11.94
C ALA A 258 -8.74 3.51 -12.20
N CYS A 259 -8.24 4.75 -12.04
CA CYS A 259 -8.96 5.97 -12.42
C CYS A 259 -8.95 6.23 -13.95
N GLY A 260 -8.35 5.37 -14.75
CA GLY A 260 -8.19 5.58 -16.20
C GLY A 260 -7.23 6.73 -16.50
N ARG A 261 -6.17 6.91 -15.71
CA ARG A 261 -5.17 7.96 -15.89
C ARG A 261 -3.79 7.36 -16.12
N PRO A 262 -3.12 7.73 -17.23
CA PRO A 262 -1.76 7.29 -17.50
C PRO A 262 -0.78 7.94 -16.53
N VAL A 263 0.39 7.32 -16.36
CA VAL A 263 1.43 7.80 -15.46
C VAL A 263 2.71 8.17 -16.21
N ILE A 264 3.45 9.16 -15.68
CA ILE A 264 4.82 9.48 -16.05
C ILE A 264 5.70 8.75 -15.02
N VAL A 265 6.55 7.82 -15.44
CA VAL A 265 7.20 6.88 -14.54
C VAL A 265 8.61 6.52 -14.99
N ASN A 266 9.52 6.26 -14.04
CA ASN A 266 10.81 5.64 -14.31
C ASN A 266 10.62 4.13 -14.50
N TYR A 267 10.36 3.74 -15.73
CA TYR A 267 10.01 2.39 -16.13
C TYR A 267 11.05 1.34 -15.73
N SER A 268 12.34 1.70 -15.75
CA SER A 268 13.42 0.78 -15.38
C SER A 268 13.28 0.20 -13.98
N GLU A 269 12.72 0.96 -13.03
CA GLU A 269 12.50 0.52 -11.63
C GLU A 269 11.31 -0.43 -11.49
N TYR A 270 10.32 -0.32 -12.38
CA TYR A 270 9.05 -1.06 -12.23
C TYR A 270 8.89 -2.24 -13.19
N LYS A 271 9.63 -2.30 -14.30
CA LYS A 271 9.43 -3.28 -15.39
C LYS A 271 9.38 -4.74 -14.96
N ASN A 272 10.04 -5.09 -13.86
CA ASN A 272 10.09 -6.44 -13.31
C ASN A 272 9.16 -6.64 -12.12
N GLN A 273 8.33 -5.65 -11.76
CA GLN A 273 7.40 -5.69 -10.64
C GLN A 273 5.98 -5.98 -11.10
N LEU A 274 5.04 -6.20 -10.15
CA LEU A 274 3.62 -6.30 -10.47
C LEU A 274 3.13 -5.02 -11.15
N ALA A 275 3.49 -3.84 -10.62
CA ALA A 275 3.17 -2.57 -11.25
C ALA A 275 3.71 -2.47 -12.69
N GLY A 276 4.84 -3.08 -12.99
CA GLY A 276 5.42 -3.08 -14.34
C GLY A 276 4.57 -3.77 -15.40
N LYS A 277 3.73 -4.72 -14.99
CA LYS A 277 2.79 -5.37 -15.91
C LYS A 277 1.70 -4.41 -16.41
N LEU A 278 1.40 -3.38 -15.64
CA LEU A 278 0.47 -2.33 -16.00
C LEU A 278 1.08 -1.33 -16.99
N LEU A 279 2.40 -1.21 -17.01
CA LEU A 279 3.13 -0.16 -17.70
C LEU A 279 3.54 -0.62 -19.11
N ILE A 280 2.88 -0.08 -20.12
CA ILE A 280 3.24 -0.26 -21.52
C ILE A 280 3.65 1.12 -22.04
N PRO A 281 4.97 1.33 -22.34
CA PRO A 281 5.45 2.60 -22.84
C PRO A 281 4.63 3.10 -24.04
N ASP A 282 4.20 4.35 -23.97
CA ASP A 282 3.40 5.05 -24.99
C ASP A 282 1.95 4.59 -25.14
N GLU A 283 1.54 3.55 -24.40
CA GLU A 283 0.14 3.09 -24.37
C GLU A 283 -0.54 3.40 -23.03
N THR A 284 0.12 3.08 -21.91
CA THR A 284 -0.43 3.28 -20.56
C THR A 284 0.41 4.22 -19.71
N CYS A 285 1.63 4.50 -20.12
CA CYS A 285 2.55 5.38 -19.41
C CYS A 285 3.47 6.15 -20.34
N ILE A 286 4.03 7.25 -19.85
CA ILE A 286 5.13 7.99 -20.44
C ILE A 286 6.38 7.69 -19.63
N VAL A 287 7.43 7.20 -20.29
CA VAL A 287 8.69 6.88 -19.62
C VAL A 287 9.49 8.16 -19.41
N ALA A 288 9.95 8.34 -18.18
CA ALA A 288 10.84 9.41 -17.74
C ALA A 288 11.81 8.85 -16.71
N GLU A 289 12.99 8.43 -17.15
CA GLU A 289 14.01 7.92 -16.24
C GLU A 289 14.66 9.08 -15.45
N ILE A 290 15.22 8.78 -14.28
CA ILE A 290 15.93 9.78 -13.49
C ILE A 290 17.13 10.29 -14.29
N GLY A 291 17.18 11.62 -14.46
CA GLY A 291 18.23 12.28 -15.26
C GLY A 291 17.94 12.41 -16.75
N ASP A 292 16.76 11.95 -17.20
CA ASP A 292 16.34 12.17 -18.59
C ASP A 292 16.13 13.66 -18.93
N ASP A 293 16.24 13.96 -20.22
CA ASP A 293 15.86 15.27 -20.76
C ASP A 293 14.34 15.44 -20.75
N MET A 294 13.84 16.19 -19.79
CA MET A 294 12.40 16.44 -19.62
C MET A 294 11.78 17.22 -20.78
N SER A 295 12.57 17.86 -21.65
CA SER A 295 12.05 18.51 -22.88
C SER A 295 11.40 17.48 -23.80
N LYS A 296 11.99 16.30 -23.92
CA LYS A 296 11.43 15.20 -24.73
C LYS A 296 10.11 14.65 -24.14
N VAL A 297 10.04 14.56 -22.80
CA VAL A 297 8.81 14.16 -22.10
C VAL A 297 7.71 15.19 -22.33
N ALA A 298 8.03 16.48 -22.20
CA ALA A 298 7.09 17.58 -22.45
C ALA A 298 6.62 17.61 -23.92
N GLU A 299 7.55 17.45 -24.88
CA GLU A 299 7.21 17.37 -26.29
C GLU A 299 6.24 16.21 -26.57
N LYS A 300 6.51 15.05 -26.01
CA LYS A 300 5.66 13.88 -26.14
C LYS A 300 4.25 14.13 -25.60
N ILE A 301 4.11 14.70 -24.39
CA ILE A 301 2.83 15.04 -23.79
C ILE A 301 2.06 16.03 -24.69
N ARG A 302 2.74 17.07 -25.18
CA ARG A 302 2.12 18.09 -26.04
C ARG A 302 1.75 17.59 -27.43
N SER A 303 2.43 16.58 -27.94
CA SER A 303 2.16 15.98 -29.23
C SER A 303 0.92 15.07 -29.24
N LEU A 304 0.43 14.67 -28.08
CA LEU A 304 -0.77 13.85 -27.97
C LEU A 304 -2.01 14.63 -28.45
N THR A 305 -2.64 14.13 -29.50
CA THR A 305 -3.97 14.61 -29.87
C THR A 305 -4.99 14.21 -28.80
N PRO A 306 -6.14 14.89 -28.69
CA PRO A 306 -7.20 14.49 -27.74
C PRO A 306 -7.57 13.01 -27.87
N LEU A 307 -7.70 12.49 -29.08
CA LEU A 307 -8.06 11.09 -29.35
C LEU A 307 -6.96 10.12 -28.87
N GLN A 308 -5.69 10.45 -29.08
CA GLN A 308 -4.58 9.63 -28.59
C GLN A 308 -4.51 9.62 -27.05
N TYR A 309 -4.77 10.76 -26.43
CA TYR A 309 -4.82 10.85 -24.99
C TYR A 309 -6.00 10.04 -24.39
N GLU A 310 -7.19 10.16 -24.97
CA GLU A 310 -8.38 9.35 -24.58
C GLU A 310 -8.09 7.86 -24.73
N TRP A 311 -7.48 7.46 -25.84
CA TRP A 311 -7.06 6.07 -26.05
C TRP A 311 -6.07 5.62 -24.98
N MET A 312 -5.08 6.45 -24.61
CA MET A 312 -4.12 6.15 -23.57
C MET A 312 -4.81 5.99 -22.19
N CYS A 313 -5.79 6.83 -21.88
CA CYS A 313 -6.60 6.70 -20.66
C CYS A 313 -7.36 5.38 -20.63
N GLN A 314 -8.01 5.01 -21.74
CA GLN A 314 -8.75 3.75 -21.84
C GLN A 314 -7.82 2.55 -21.72
N ARG A 315 -6.66 2.60 -22.39
CA ARG A 315 -5.65 1.53 -22.30
C ARG A 315 -5.10 1.36 -20.87
N ALA A 316 -4.91 2.45 -20.12
CA ALA A 316 -4.49 2.39 -18.72
C ALA A 316 -5.53 1.65 -17.87
N LEU A 317 -6.82 1.98 -18.03
CA LEU A 317 -7.90 1.29 -17.34
C LEU A 317 -8.03 -0.17 -17.75
N ASP A 318 -8.05 -0.45 -19.06
CA ASP A 318 -8.17 -1.82 -19.58
C ASP A 318 -7.03 -2.70 -19.05
N LYS A 319 -5.81 -2.17 -19.08
CA LYS A 319 -4.63 -2.91 -18.60
C LYS A 319 -4.69 -3.17 -17.10
N PHE A 320 -5.20 -2.21 -16.32
CA PHE A 320 -5.46 -2.44 -14.91
C PHE A 320 -6.47 -3.58 -14.69
N LEU A 321 -7.59 -3.56 -15.39
CA LEU A 321 -8.65 -4.58 -15.28
C LEU A 321 -8.22 -5.97 -15.80
N GLU A 322 -7.26 -6.02 -16.74
CA GLU A 322 -6.66 -7.28 -17.21
C GLU A 322 -5.77 -7.94 -16.17
N GLU A 323 -4.97 -7.14 -15.46
CA GLU A 323 -3.93 -7.67 -14.57
C GLU A 323 -4.41 -7.83 -13.12
N VAL A 324 -5.34 -6.99 -12.67
CA VAL A 324 -5.82 -6.97 -11.29
C VAL A 324 -7.20 -7.62 -11.20
N ASP A 325 -7.25 -8.85 -10.72
CA ASP A 325 -8.48 -9.63 -10.53
C ASP A 325 -8.53 -10.12 -9.06
N TYR A 326 -9.07 -9.26 -8.19
CA TYR A 326 -9.18 -9.58 -6.77
C TYR A 326 -10.03 -10.83 -6.48
N ASP A 327 -11.01 -11.17 -7.32
CA ASP A 327 -11.83 -12.37 -7.12
C ASP A 327 -11.05 -13.65 -7.44
N LYS A 328 -10.18 -13.60 -8.43
CA LYS A 328 -9.26 -14.70 -8.74
C LYS A 328 -8.20 -14.83 -7.64
N GLU A 329 -7.65 -13.72 -7.18
CA GLU A 329 -6.63 -13.69 -6.15
C GLU A 329 -7.17 -14.16 -4.80
N GLU A 330 -8.41 -13.79 -4.45
CA GLU A 330 -9.09 -14.33 -3.28
C GLU A 330 -9.05 -15.86 -3.25
N ARG A 331 -9.40 -16.50 -4.38
CA ARG A 331 -9.39 -17.98 -4.46
C ARG A 331 -8.00 -18.57 -4.24
N HIS A 332 -6.96 -17.92 -4.78
CA HIS A 332 -5.58 -18.34 -4.59
C HIS A 332 -5.10 -18.17 -3.16
N ILE A 333 -5.44 -17.02 -2.54
CA ILE A 333 -5.08 -16.72 -1.15
C ILE A 333 -5.83 -17.65 -0.19
N ARG A 334 -7.14 -17.88 -0.42
CA ARG A 334 -7.94 -18.82 0.37
C ARG A 334 -7.37 -20.22 0.33
N LYS A 335 -6.97 -20.69 -0.86
CA LYS A 335 -6.30 -21.97 -1.02
C LYS A 335 -4.95 -22.00 -0.30
N PHE A 336 -4.10 -21.01 -0.54
CA PHE A 336 -2.77 -20.91 0.09
C PHE A 336 -2.88 -20.98 1.63
N LEU A 337 -3.77 -20.20 2.23
CA LEU A 337 -3.95 -20.16 3.68
C LEU A 337 -4.63 -21.44 4.20
N GLY A 338 -5.57 -22.01 3.46
CA GLY A 338 -6.21 -23.28 3.81
C GLY A 338 -5.25 -24.48 3.78
N ASP A 339 -4.29 -24.47 2.87
CA ASP A 339 -3.27 -25.53 2.80
C ASP A 339 -2.23 -25.44 3.95
N LEU A 340 -2.16 -24.31 4.66
CA LEU A 340 -1.28 -24.10 5.81
C LEU A 340 -1.91 -24.49 7.15
N THR A 341 -3.22 -24.35 7.29
CA THR A 341 -3.98 -24.59 8.53
C THR A 341 -4.64 -25.94 8.55
#